data_ea3418270ab52aa3cafb5e0838550c40
#
_entry.id   ea3418270ab52aa3cafb5e0838550c40
#
_cell.length_a   1.000
_cell.length_b   1.000
_cell.length_c   1.000
_cell.angle_alpha   90.00
_cell.angle_beta   90.00
_cell.angle_gamma   90.00
#
_symmetry.space_group_name_H-M   'P 1'
#
loop_
_entity.id
_entity.type
_entity.pdbx_description
1 polymer ?
#
loop_
_entity_poly.entity_id
_entity_poly.type
_entity_poly.pdbx_seq_one_letter_code
_entity_poly.pdbx_strand_id
1 'polypeptide(L)'
;MESEVLEKATLETTDFLPLNGTDHIEFYVGNAKQSAYYYQSAWGYKLVAYAGPETGVRDRASYVLEQEKIRLVLTTAIDPNTEIAQHHLTHGDGVKFLSIWVDDATKSFEETVKRGAKPYMEPTRFEDENGYVIISGIHT
;
A
#
# COMPACT_ATOMS: atom_id res chain seq x y z
N MET A 1 -43.21 23.26 32.98
CA MET A 1 -42.24 22.16 32.72
C MET A 1 -41.67 22.42 31.34
N GLU A 2 -40.57 23.12 31.35
CA GLU A 2 -39.83 23.45 30.11
C GLU A 2 -38.93 22.25 29.83
N SER A 3 -39.18 21.58 28.71
CA SER A 3 -38.31 20.56 28.18
C SER A 3 -37.13 21.27 27.51
N GLU A 4 -35.96 21.27 28.17
CA GLU A 4 -34.71 21.59 27.55
C GLU A 4 -34.44 20.59 26.42
N VAL A 5 -34.64 21.05 25.21
CA VAL A 5 -34.11 20.39 24.02
C VAL A 5 -32.62 20.64 24.06
N LEU A 6 -31.86 19.67 24.53
CA LEU A 6 -30.43 19.62 24.35
C LEU A 6 -30.17 19.56 22.85
N GLU A 7 -29.87 20.70 22.26
CA GLU A 7 -29.33 20.86 20.94
C GLU A 7 -28.00 20.10 20.92
N LYS A 8 -28.03 18.88 20.36
CA LYS A 8 -26.79 18.16 20.01
C LYS A 8 -26.05 19.05 19.02
N ALA A 9 -25.11 19.84 19.54
CA ALA A 9 -24.08 20.43 18.69
C ALA A 9 -23.38 19.26 17.99
N THR A 10 -23.73 19.02 16.76
CA THR A 10 -22.92 18.24 15.83
C THR A 10 -21.62 18.99 15.69
N LEU A 11 -20.63 18.61 16.48
CA LEU A 11 -19.25 18.92 16.16
C LEU A 11 -19.00 18.29 14.78
N GLU A 12 -19.10 19.09 13.74
CA GLU A 12 -18.52 18.77 12.45
C GLU A 12 -17.00 18.66 12.68
N THR A 13 -16.57 17.50 13.13
CA THR A 13 -15.16 17.15 13.08
C THR A 13 -14.85 17.01 11.61
N THR A 14 -14.32 18.06 11.01
CA THR A 14 -13.75 17.99 9.66
C THR A 14 -12.64 16.97 9.72
N ASP A 15 -12.89 15.78 9.16
CA ASP A 15 -11.88 14.76 9.04
C ASP A 15 -10.77 15.31 8.10
N PHE A 16 -9.58 15.51 8.65
CA PHE A 16 -8.45 16.02 7.89
C PHE A 16 -7.79 14.97 7.03
N LEU A 17 -8.09 13.69 7.26
CA LEU A 17 -7.52 12.55 6.56
C LEU A 17 -8.60 11.48 6.32
N PRO A 18 -9.57 11.74 5.43
CA PRO A 18 -10.58 10.74 5.10
C PRO A 18 -9.93 9.52 4.46
N LEU A 19 -10.14 8.34 5.07
CA LEU A 19 -9.61 7.07 4.61
C LEU A 19 -10.73 6.25 3.97
N ASN A 20 -10.51 5.78 2.75
CA ASN A 20 -11.47 5.00 1.96
C ASN A 20 -11.26 3.49 2.06
N GLY A 21 -10.34 3.07 2.94
CA GLY A 21 -10.02 1.67 3.19
C GLY A 21 -8.60 1.28 2.78
N THR A 22 -8.30 0.01 2.93
CA THR A 22 -7.01 -0.56 2.50
C THR A 22 -7.03 -0.81 1.00
N ASP A 23 -6.01 -0.32 0.28
CA ASP A 23 -5.83 -0.64 -1.13
C ASP A 23 -5.11 -1.99 -1.29
N HIS A 24 -3.90 -2.11 -0.76
CA HIS A 24 -3.16 -3.37 -0.77
C HIS A 24 -2.15 -3.45 0.38
N ILE A 25 -1.65 -4.66 0.60
CA ILE A 25 -0.54 -4.92 1.52
C ILE A 25 0.60 -5.51 0.70
N GLU A 26 1.77 -4.85 0.73
CA GLU A 26 2.96 -5.34 0.05
C GLU A 26 3.90 -6.03 1.04
N PHE A 27 4.24 -7.27 0.69
CA PHE A 27 5.23 -8.08 1.39
C PHE A 27 6.53 -8.11 0.59
N TYR A 28 7.63 -7.91 1.27
CA TYR A 28 8.93 -8.30 0.74
C TYR A 28 9.21 -9.73 1.19
N VAL A 29 9.46 -10.61 0.22
CA VAL A 29 9.64 -12.06 0.44
C VAL A 29 10.86 -12.57 -0.30
N GLY A 30 11.44 -13.66 0.19
CA GLY A 30 12.61 -14.26 -0.43
C GLY A 30 12.32 -14.93 -1.78
N ASN A 31 11.10 -15.45 -1.96
CA ASN A 31 10.67 -16.05 -3.22
C ASN A 31 9.19 -15.73 -3.50
N ALA A 32 8.93 -14.66 -4.24
CA ALA A 32 7.58 -14.20 -4.52
C ALA A 32 6.75 -15.22 -5.34
N LYS A 33 7.37 -15.98 -6.24
CA LYS A 33 6.68 -17.01 -7.00
C LYS A 33 6.18 -18.14 -6.12
N GLN A 34 7.01 -18.61 -5.19
CA GLN A 34 6.64 -19.65 -4.24
C GLN A 34 5.56 -19.14 -3.26
N SER A 35 5.71 -17.94 -2.75
CA SER A 35 4.71 -17.31 -1.87
C SER A 35 3.37 -17.14 -2.59
N ALA A 36 3.38 -16.68 -3.84
CA ALA A 36 2.16 -16.54 -4.65
C ALA A 36 1.47 -17.89 -4.84
N TYR A 37 2.22 -18.94 -5.14
CA TYR A 37 1.68 -20.30 -5.28
C TYR A 37 1.03 -20.77 -3.96
N TYR A 38 1.66 -20.50 -2.82
CA TYR A 38 1.11 -20.85 -1.50
C TYR A 38 -0.24 -20.17 -1.26
N TYR A 39 -0.33 -18.86 -1.45
CA TYR A 39 -1.58 -18.13 -1.23
C TYR A 39 -2.68 -18.55 -2.21
N GLN A 40 -2.33 -18.86 -3.46
CA GLN A 40 -3.30 -19.38 -4.43
C GLN A 40 -3.81 -20.76 -4.02
N SER A 41 -2.91 -21.67 -3.66
CA SER A 41 -3.26 -23.07 -3.40
C SER A 41 -3.90 -23.30 -2.04
N ALA A 42 -3.40 -22.62 -0.98
CA ALA A 42 -3.88 -22.82 0.39
C ALA A 42 -5.06 -21.90 0.75
N TRP A 43 -5.11 -20.70 0.18
CA TRP A 43 -6.07 -19.68 0.57
C TRP A 43 -7.05 -19.26 -0.54
N GLY A 44 -6.85 -19.75 -1.76
CA GLY A 44 -7.76 -19.48 -2.87
C GLY A 44 -7.63 -18.10 -3.51
N TYR A 45 -6.51 -17.41 -3.30
CA TYR A 45 -6.23 -16.14 -3.97
C TYR A 45 -6.08 -16.35 -5.48
N LYS A 46 -6.44 -15.33 -6.25
CA LYS A 46 -6.26 -15.30 -7.71
C LYS A 46 -5.07 -14.41 -8.04
N LEU A 47 -4.19 -14.88 -8.90
CA LEU A 47 -3.14 -14.05 -9.50
C LEU A 47 -3.80 -13.12 -10.53
N VAL A 48 -3.68 -11.81 -10.34
CA VAL A 48 -4.31 -10.80 -11.21
C VAL A 48 -3.31 -9.95 -11.98
N ALA A 49 -2.07 -9.82 -11.49
CA ALA A 49 -1.01 -9.10 -12.20
C ALA A 49 0.37 -9.63 -11.82
N TYR A 50 1.33 -9.39 -12.71
CA TYR A 50 2.73 -9.73 -12.55
C TYR A 50 3.62 -8.64 -13.16
N ALA A 51 4.71 -8.31 -12.48
CA ALA A 51 5.79 -7.50 -13.01
C ALA A 51 7.12 -8.17 -12.69
N GLY A 52 8.01 -8.28 -13.65
CA GLY A 52 9.31 -8.92 -13.49
C GLY A 52 10.15 -8.82 -14.76
N PRO A 53 11.24 -9.58 -14.88
CA PRO A 53 12.14 -9.51 -16.03
C PRO A 53 11.44 -9.68 -17.38
N GLU A 54 10.43 -10.52 -17.46
CA GLU A 54 9.65 -10.77 -18.68
C GLU A 54 8.79 -9.57 -19.09
N THR A 55 8.48 -8.67 -18.16
CA THR A 55 7.72 -7.44 -18.39
C THR A 55 8.61 -6.20 -18.40
N GLY A 56 9.95 -6.37 -18.37
CA GLY A 56 10.92 -5.28 -18.41
C GLY A 56 11.39 -4.74 -17.05
N VAL A 57 10.86 -5.25 -15.94
CA VAL A 57 11.28 -4.89 -14.57
C VAL A 57 12.38 -5.87 -14.15
N ARG A 58 13.64 -5.43 -14.12
CA ARG A 58 14.78 -6.34 -13.98
C ARG A 58 15.33 -6.49 -12.56
N ASP A 59 15.01 -5.57 -11.67
CA ASP A 59 15.53 -5.50 -10.31
C ASP A 59 14.71 -6.34 -9.30
N ARG A 60 13.47 -6.68 -9.68
CA ARG A 60 12.51 -7.38 -8.81
C ARG A 60 11.51 -8.20 -9.61
N ALA A 61 10.79 -9.06 -8.91
CA ALA A 61 9.57 -9.67 -9.40
C ALA A 61 8.43 -9.48 -8.38
N SER A 62 7.28 -9.01 -8.84
CA SER A 62 6.11 -8.76 -8.03
C SER A 62 4.89 -9.50 -8.56
N TYR A 63 4.16 -10.15 -7.67
CA TYR A 63 2.92 -10.88 -7.95
C TYR A 63 1.79 -10.20 -7.20
N VAL A 64 0.73 -9.82 -7.90
CA VAL A 64 -0.47 -9.23 -7.31
C VAL A 64 -1.55 -10.30 -7.21
N LEU A 65 -2.00 -10.54 -6.00
CA LEU A 65 -3.01 -11.54 -5.67
C LEU A 65 -4.24 -10.87 -5.10
N GLU A 66 -5.42 -11.34 -5.50
CA GLU A 66 -6.69 -10.83 -5.00
C GLU A 66 -7.60 -11.95 -4.50
N GLN A 67 -8.31 -11.66 -3.43
CA GLN A 67 -9.43 -12.44 -2.94
C GLN A 67 -10.49 -11.47 -2.42
N GLU A 68 -11.59 -11.33 -3.15
CA GLU A 68 -12.65 -10.35 -2.90
C GLU A 68 -12.10 -8.91 -2.78
N LYS A 69 -12.08 -8.35 -1.56
CA LYS A 69 -11.58 -6.99 -1.28
C LYS A 69 -10.13 -6.97 -0.78
N ILE A 70 -9.49 -8.13 -0.67
CA ILE A 70 -8.13 -8.24 -0.17
C ILE A 70 -7.18 -8.31 -1.34
N ARG A 71 -6.20 -7.41 -1.37
CA ARG A 71 -5.13 -7.40 -2.37
C ARG A 71 -3.78 -7.51 -1.68
N LEU A 72 -3.00 -8.50 -2.09
CA LEU A 72 -1.63 -8.72 -1.65
C LEU A 72 -0.68 -8.48 -2.81
N VAL A 73 0.42 -7.81 -2.55
CA VAL A 73 1.55 -7.68 -3.47
C VAL A 73 2.73 -8.41 -2.86
N LEU A 74 3.25 -9.41 -3.55
CA LEU A 74 4.40 -10.21 -3.09
C LEU A 74 5.58 -9.87 -3.96
N THR A 75 6.59 -9.22 -3.38
CA THR A 75 7.76 -8.72 -4.11
C THR A 75 9.03 -9.36 -3.60
N THR A 76 9.85 -9.89 -4.53
CA THR A 76 11.19 -10.38 -4.27
C THR A 76 12.23 -9.59 -5.05
N ALA A 77 13.39 -9.35 -4.44
CA ALA A 77 14.52 -8.77 -5.15
C ALA A 77 15.14 -9.79 -6.12
N ILE A 78 15.51 -9.31 -7.31
CA ILE A 78 16.35 -10.05 -8.28
C ILE A 78 17.78 -9.47 -8.23
N ASP A 79 17.88 -8.14 -8.09
CA ASP A 79 19.16 -7.49 -7.86
C ASP A 79 19.46 -7.41 -6.35
N PRO A 80 20.59 -7.97 -5.88
CA PRO A 80 20.97 -7.94 -4.46
C PRO A 80 21.30 -6.55 -3.93
N ASN A 81 21.53 -5.55 -4.79
CA ASN A 81 21.89 -4.19 -4.40
C ASN A 81 20.66 -3.27 -4.24
N THR A 82 19.46 -3.83 -4.17
CA THR A 82 18.22 -3.06 -3.98
C THR A 82 17.84 -2.91 -2.51
N GLU A 83 17.02 -1.90 -2.21
CA GLU A 83 16.39 -1.76 -0.88
C GLU A 83 15.58 -3.01 -0.51
N ILE A 84 14.91 -3.63 -1.49
CA ILE A 84 14.13 -4.85 -1.29
C ILE A 84 15.01 -5.98 -0.74
N ALA A 85 16.19 -6.20 -1.35
CA ALA A 85 17.13 -7.23 -0.92
C ALA A 85 17.68 -6.93 0.48
N GLN A 86 18.05 -5.69 0.77
CA GLN A 86 18.58 -5.29 2.06
C GLN A 86 17.52 -5.39 3.17
N HIS A 87 16.29 -4.99 2.87
CA HIS A 87 15.18 -5.14 3.81
C HIS A 87 14.93 -6.61 4.14
N HIS A 88 14.85 -7.47 3.12
CA HIS A 88 14.63 -8.90 3.31
C HIS A 88 15.80 -9.57 4.06
N LEU A 89 17.04 -9.18 3.79
CA LEU A 89 18.20 -9.69 4.50
C LEU A 89 18.16 -9.38 6.01
N THR A 90 17.63 -8.21 6.36
CA THR A 90 17.55 -7.75 7.75
C THR A 90 16.35 -8.32 8.50
N HIS A 91 15.19 -8.41 7.85
CA HIS A 91 13.90 -8.69 8.50
C HIS A 91 13.29 -10.05 8.11
N GLY A 92 13.77 -10.70 7.05
CA GLY A 92 13.13 -11.86 6.45
C GLY A 92 11.85 -11.48 5.70
N ASP A 93 11.00 -12.47 5.47
CA ASP A 93 9.69 -12.28 4.83
C ASP A 93 8.77 -11.49 5.76
N GLY A 94 8.16 -10.44 5.25
CA GLY A 94 7.24 -9.61 6.05
C GLY A 94 6.59 -8.48 5.27
N VAL A 95 5.67 -7.80 5.95
CA VAL A 95 5.00 -6.62 5.40
C VAL A 95 5.97 -5.45 5.32
N LYS A 96 6.08 -4.86 4.13
CA LYS A 96 6.83 -3.62 3.91
C LYS A 96 5.92 -2.40 3.87
N PHE A 97 4.81 -2.49 3.14
CA PHE A 97 3.88 -1.39 2.97
C PHE A 97 2.45 -1.80 3.28
N LEU A 98 1.75 -0.92 3.98
CA LEU A 98 0.30 -0.92 4.08
C LEU A 98 -0.20 0.28 3.28
N SER A 99 -0.82 0.04 2.14
CA SER A 99 -1.37 1.09 1.28
C SER A 99 -2.83 1.36 1.62
N ILE A 100 -3.13 2.61 1.83
CA ILE A 100 -4.46 3.09 2.19
C ILE A 100 -5.00 3.94 1.04
N TRP A 101 -6.25 3.73 0.70
CA TRP A 101 -6.94 4.48 -0.31
C TRP A 101 -7.44 5.81 0.24
N VAL A 102 -7.07 6.91 -0.41
CA VAL A 102 -7.45 8.29 -0.04
C VAL A 102 -7.94 9.05 -1.26
N ASP A 103 -8.73 10.11 -1.05
CA ASP A 103 -9.24 10.93 -2.15
C ASP A 103 -8.14 11.74 -2.83
N ASP A 104 -7.17 12.23 -2.04
CA ASP A 104 -6.05 13.05 -2.52
C ASP A 104 -4.77 12.69 -1.75
N ALA A 105 -3.88 11.95 -2.40
CA ALA A 105 -2.63 11.49 -1.80
C ALA A 105 -1.67 12.66 -1.45
N THR A 106 -1.66 13.73 -2.25
CA THR A 106 -0.81 14.90 -2.01
C THR A 106 -1.26 15.63 -0.75
N LYS A 107 -2.55 15.95 -0.66
CA LYS A 107 -3.13 16.61 0.51
C LYS A 107 -3.00 15.76 1.77
N SER A 108 -3.23 14.46 1.67
CA SER A 108 -3.09 13.52 2.78
C SER A 108 -1.65 13.48 3.30
N PHE A 109 -0.67 13.49 2.40
CA PHE A 109 0.74 13.54 2.75
C PHE A 109 1.10 14.85 3.45
N GLU A 110 0.72 16.00 2.89
CA GLU A 110 1.00 17.32 3.47
C GLU A 110 0.42 17.45 4.87
N GLU A 111 -0.83 17.03 5.09
CA GLU A 111 -1.49 17.10 6.39
C GLU A 111 -0.85 16.15 7.42
N THR A 112 -0.47 14.95 7.03
CA THR A 112 0.19 14.00 7.95
C THR A 112 1.59 14.47 8.33
N VAL A 113 2.38 14.97 7.39
CA VAL A 113 3.72 15.53 7.66
C VAL A 113 3.64 16.78 8.55
N LYS A 114 2.70 17.69 8.29
CA LYS A 114 2.44 18.85 9.13
C LYS A 114 2.10 18.48 10.58
N ARG A 115 1.51 17.31 10.80
CA ARG A 115 1.17 16.75 12.12
C ARG A 115 2.28 15.92 12.74
N GLY A 116 3.44 15.82 12.09
CA GLY A 116 4.64 15.19 12.63
C GLY A 116 4.98 13.82 12.06
N ALA A 117 4.27 13.34 11.04
CA ALA A 117 4.66 12.12 10.33
C ALA A 117 6.01 12.34 9.61
N LYS A 118 6.86 11.32 9.63
CA LYS A 118 8.14 11.36 8.90
C LYS A 118 7.91 10.98 7.45
N PRO A 119 8.32 11.83 6.48
CA PRO A 119 8.24 11.49 5.06
C PRO A 119 9.05 10.24 4.74
N TYR A 120 8.46 9.33 3.95
CA TYR A 120 9.18 8.20 3.32
C TYR A 120 9.33 8.45 1.82
N MET A 121 8.23 8.79 1.16
CA MET A 121 8.20 9.09 -0.27
C MET A 121 7.26 10.27 -0.53
N GLU A 122 7.81 11.30 -1.18
CA GLU A 122 7.03 12.45 -1.64
C GLU A 122 5.94 12.04 -2.63
N PRO A 123 4.82 12.79 -2.74
CA PRO A 123 3.79 12.50 -3.70
C PRO A 123 4.36 12.39 -5.11
N THR A 124 4.31 11.19 -5.67
CA THR A 124 4.89 10.85 -6.96
C THR A 124 3.80 10.33 -7.89
N ARG A 125 3.75 10.89 -9.10
CA ARG A 125 2.84 10.47 -10.15
C ARG A 125 3.45 9.32 -10.96
N PHE A 126 2.74 8.22 -11.02
CA PHE A 126 3.02 7.10 -11.92
C PHE A 126 1.95 7.08 -13.00
N GLU A 127 2.35 7.00 -14.25
CA GLU A 127 1.45 7.10 -15.40
C GLU A 127 1.81 6.04 -16.45
N ASP A 128 0.78 5.43 -17.02
CA ASP A 128 0.87 4.51 -18.15
C ASP A 128 -0.22 4.82 -19.18
N GLU A 129 -0.38 3.97 -20.19
CA GLU A 129 -1.38 4.12 -21.24
C GLU A 129 -2.84 4.03 -20.74
N ASN A 130 -3.05 3.48 -19.53
CA ASN A 130 -4.38 3.28 -18.94
C ASN A 130 -4.78 4.38 -17.97
N GLY A 131 -3.82 5.22 -17.53
CA GLY A 131 -4.10 6.30 -16.60
C GLY A 131 -2.92 6.66 -15.70
N TYR A 132 -3.23 7.28 -14.58
CA TYR A 132 -2.20 7.63 -13.61
C TYR A 132 -2.67 7.37 -12.16
N VAL A 133 -1.70 7.21 -11.28
CA VAL A 133 -1.89 7.16 -9.84
C VAL A 133 -0.86 8.06 -9.15
N ILE A 134 -1.26 8.72 -8.07
CA ILE A 134 -0.35 9.47 -7.21
C ILE A 134 -0.17 8.67 -5.92
N ILE A 135 1.07 8.35 -5.61
CA ILE A 135 1.44 7.60 -4.42
C ILE A 135 2.37 8.45 -3.56
N SER A 136 2.16 8.44 -2.27
CA SER A 136 3.03 9.04 -1.26
C SER A 136 3.20 8.09 -0.09
N GLY A 137 4.22 8.29 0.73
CA GLY A 137 4.49 7.40 1.86
C GLY A 137 5.02 8.14 3.07
N ILE A 138 4.65 7.66 4.24
CA ILE A 138 5.17 8.09 5.53
C ILE A 138 5.71 6.88 6.29
N HIS A 139 6.68 7.12 7.18
CA HIS A 139 7.10 6.11 8.15
C HIS A 139 6.10 5.99 9.29
N THR A 140 5.92 4.78 9.77
CA THR A 140 5.18 4.47 11.00
C THR A 140 6.11 4.45 12.19
#